data_9d212d28d903d150ca989046fa99fc8d
#
_entry.id   9d212d28d903d150ca989046fa99fc8d
#
_cell.length_a   1.000
_cell.length_b   1.000
_cell.length_c   1.000
_cell.angle_alpha   90.00
_cell.angle_beta   90.00
_cell.angle_gamma   90.00
#
_symmetry.space_group_name_H-M   'P 1'
#
loop_
_entity.id
_entity.type
_entity.pdbx_description
1 polymer ?
#
loop_
_entity_poly.entity_id
_entity_poly.type
_entity_poly.pdbx_seq_one_letter_code
_entity_poly.pdbx_strand_id
1 'polypeptide(L)' 'MVEVIPETAFVSTDGTRQVEGHAGNYLKVVFPGESDLIGKVVQVEIVEAGYPFCKGKRVAYVSHKKG' A
#
# COMPACT_ATOMS: atom_id res chain seq x y z
N MET A 1 7.21 -6.66 6.33
CA MET A 1 6.32 -6.65 5.16
C MET A 1 4.92 -7.04 5.61
N VAL A 2 3.93 -6.33 5.14
CA VAL A 2 2.55 -6.59 5.55
C VAL A 2 1.65 -6.71 4.33
N GLU A 3 0.52 -7.37 4.51
CA GLU A 3 -0.50 -7.43 3.46
C GLU A 3 -1.52 -6.33 3.72
N VAL A 4 -1.81 -5.56 2.69
CA VAL A 4 -2.75 -4.46 2.77
C VAL A 4 -3.80 -4.65 1.70
N ILE A 5 -5.06 -4.41 2.04
CA ILE A 5 -6.13 -4.38 1.06
C ILE A 5 -6.54 -2.92 0.91
N PRO A 6 -6.13 -2.27 -0.18
CA PRO A 6 -6.48 -0.87 -0.38
C PRO A 6 -7.99 -0.67 -0.49
N GLU A 7 -8.47 0.41 0.08
CA GLU A 7 -9.89 0.73 0.10
C GLU A 7 -10.19 2.04 -0.58
N THR A 8 -9.20 2.94 -0.63
CA THR A 8 -9.38 4.28 -1.16
C THR A 8 -8.17 4.67 -1.99
N ALA A 9 -8.41 5.34 -3.10
CA ALA A 9 -7.34 5.90 -3.92
C ALA A 9 -7.44 7.41 -3.88
N PHE A 10 -6.28 8.08 -3.86
CA PHE A 10 -6.26 9.53 -3.82
C PHE A 10 -4.97 10.04 -4.46
N VAL A 11 -4.93 11.34 -4.70
CA VAL A 11 -3.74 12.01 -5.23
C VAL A 11 -3.18 12.88 -4.12
N SER A 12 -1.91 12.68 -3.80
CA SER A 12 -1.29 13.49 -2.76
C SER A 12 -0.95 14.87 -3.31
N THR A 13 -0.51 15.76 -2.42
CA THR A 13 -0.30 17.16 -2.80
C THR A 13 0.79 17.33 -3.84
N ASP A 14 1.70 16.38 -3.96
CA ASP A 14 2.76 16.44 -4.96
C ASP A 14 2.34 15.81 -6.29
N GLY A 15 1.09 15.39 -6.42
CA GLY A 15 0.60 14.80 -7.66
C GLY A 15 0.78 13.30 -7.77
N THR A 16 1.33 12.66 -6.74
CA THR A 16 1.54 11.23 -6.76
C THR A 16 0.24 10.48 -6.45
N ARG A 17 -0.06 9.47 -7.25
CA ARG A 17 -1.22 8.64 -6.99
C ARG A 17 -0.91 7.65 -5.89
N GLN A 18 -1.78 7.58 -4.90
CA GLN A 18 -1.57 6.72 -3.75
C GLN A 18 -2.86 6.03 -3.38
N VAL A 19 -2.71 4.95 -2.63
CA VAL A 19 -3.85 4.21 -2.10
C VAL A 19 -3.67 4.03 -0.61
N GLU A 20 -4.78 3.83 0.05
CA GLU A 20 -4.84 3.69 1.49
C GLU A 20 -5.63 2.45 1.84
N GLY A 21 -5.13 1.67 2.77
CA GLY A 21 -5.82 0.49 3.24
C GLY A 21 -5.36 0.12 4.64
N HIS A 22 -5.84 -1.01 5.11
CA HIS A 22 -5.50 -1.48 6.44
C HIS A 22 -4.71 -2.78 6.36
N ALA A 23 -3.72 -2.89 7.23
CA ALA A 23 -2.93 -4.10 7.39
C ALA A 23 -3.24 -4.64 8.77
N GLY A 24 -3.70 -5.88 8.83
CA GLY A 24 -3.99 -6.51 10.12
C GLY A 24 -5.01 -5.72 10.92
N ASN A 25 -4.71 -5.51 12.18
CA ASN A 25 -5.63 -4.87 13.11
C ASN A 25 -5.36 -3.38 13.17
N TYR A 26 -6.14 -2.60 12.46
CA TYR A 26 -6.18 -1.14 12.63
C TYR A 26 -4.96 -0.37 12.10
N LEU A 27 -4.00 -1.05 11.51
CA LEU A 27 -2.84 -0.36 10.99
C LEU A 27 -3.19 0.23 9.62
N LYS A 28 -3.32 1.53 9.56
CA LYS A 28 -3.60 2.20 8.29
C LYS A 28 -2.28 2.42 7.56
N VAL A 29 -2.26 2.05 6.28
CA VAL A 29 -1.05 2.15 5.47
C VAL A 29 -1.38 2.88 4.19
N VAL A 30 -0.52 3.85 3.83
CA VAL A 30 -0.61 4.61 2.59
C VAL A 30 0.62 4.29 1.77
N PHE A 31 0.41 3.98 0.50
CA PHE A 31 1.54 3.67 -0.38
C PHE A 31 1.20 4.04 -1.81
N PRO A 32 2.23 4.23 -2.67
CA PRO A 32 1.98 4.59 -4.06
C PRO A 32 1.25 3.48 -4.80
N GLY A 33 0.24 3.84 -5.56
CA GLY A 33 -0.53 2.88 -6.32
C GLY A 33 -1.73 3.55 -6.97
N GLU A 34 -2.43 2.78 -7.78
CA GLU A 34 -3.58 3.29 -8.51
C GLU A 34 -4.84 2.58 -8.07
N SER A 35 -5.97 3.11 -8.50
CA SER A 35 -7.27 2.63 -8.04
C SER A 35 -7.54 1.17 -8.42
N ASP A 36 -6.82 0.63 -9.38
CA ASP A 36 -6.99 -0.77 -9.75
C ASP A 36 -6.54 -1.73 -8.65
N LEU A 37 -5.85 -1.22 -7.65
CA LEU A 37 -5.43 -2.04 -6.51
C LEU A 37 -6.51 -2.16 -5.45
N ILE A 38 -7.56 -1.38 -5.53
CA ILE A 38 -8.61 -1.40 -4.51
C ILE A 38 -9.25 -2.79 -4.48
N GLY A 39 -9.35 -3.36 -3.28
CA GLY A 39 -9.93 -4.67 -3.08
C GLY A 39 -8.98 -5.83 -3.27
N LYS A 40 -7.75 -5.56 -3.66
CA LYS A 40 -6.75 -6.61 -3.89
C LYS A 40 -5.79 -6.67 -2.72
N VAL A 41 -5.23 -7.85 -2.49
CA VAL A 41 -4.22 -8.02 -1.46
C VAL A 41 -2.88 -7.59 -2.05
N VAL A 42 -2.22 -6.63 -1.41
CA VAL A 42 -0.96 -6.08 -1.89
C VAL A 42 0.08 -6.26 -0.79
N GLN A 43 1.26 -6.73 -1.17
CA GLN A 43 2.39 -6.83 -0.25
C GLN A 43 3.06 -5.47 -0.17
N VAL A 44 3.22 -4.96 1.03
CA VAL A 44 3.74 -3.62 1.27
C VAL A 44 4.83 -3.67 2.31
N GLU A 45 5.92 -2.98 2.05
CA GLU A 45 6.98 -2.79 3.04
C GLU A 45 6.75 -1.46 3.74
N ILE A 46 6.69 -1.48 5.07
CA ILE A 46 6.53 -0.24 5.83
C ILE A 46 7.87 0.47 5.84
N VAL A 47 7.91 1.66 5.29
CA VAL A 47 9.15 2.43 5.21
C VAL A 47 9.16 3.55 6.26
N GLU A 48 8.00 3.93 6.76
CA GLU A 48 7.95 4.96 7.79
C GLU A 48 6.72 4.70 8.66
N ALA A 49 6.95 4.36 9.91
CA ALA A 49 5.86 4.20 10.85
C ALA A 49 5.46 5.56 11.40
N GLY A 50 4.16 5.76 11.57
CA GLY A 50 3.68 7.03 12.05
C GLY A 50 2.22 6.96 12.43
N TYR A 51 1.71 8.08 12.87
CA TYR A 51 0.33 8.22 13.26
C TYR A 51 -0.18 9.48 12.59
N PRO A 52 -1.36 9.46 11.99
CA PRO A 52 -2.41 8.41 12.04
C PRO A 52 -2.25 7.28 11.04
N PHE A 53 -1.17 7.26 10.25
CA PHE A 53 -0.99 6.19 9.29
C PHE A 53 0.50 5.94 9.08
N CYS A 54 0.80 4.76 8.57
CA CYS A 54 2.16 4.39 8.18
C CYS A 54 2.32 4.61 6.69
N LYS A 55 3.54 4.92 6.27
CA LYS A 55 3.86 5.01 4.86
C LYS A 55 4.58 3.74 4.44
N GLY A 56 4.23 3.24 3.26
CA GLY A 56 4.84 2.04 2.76
C GLY A 56 5.15 2.16 1.30
N LYS A 57 5.75 1.12 0.76
CA LYS A 57 5.94 1.00 -0.67
C LYS A 57 5.54 -0.40 -1.09
N ARG A 58 5.00 -0.51 -2.30
CA ARG A 58 4.60 -1.80 -2.82
C ARG A 58 5.85 -2.62 -3.12
N VAL A 59 5.84 -3.85 -2.64
CA VAL A 59 6.94 -4.75 -2.94
C VAL A 59 6.76 -5.26 -4.35
N ALA A 60 7.77 -5.11 -5.18
CA ALA A 60 7.74 -5.66 -6.52
C ALA A 60 7.75 -7.17 -6.38
N TYR A 61 6.65 -7.77 -6.64
CA TYR A 61 6.51 -9.20 -6.50
C TYR A 61 7.09 -9.88 -7.73
N VAL A 62 8.25 -10.48 -7.58
CA VAL A 62 8.91 -11.19 -8.65
C VAL A 62 8.65 -12.67 -8.40
N SER A 63 7.80 -13.19 -9.13
CA SER A 63 7.52 -14.59 -9.00
C SER A 63 8.28 -15.37 -10.04
N HIS A 64 8.58 -14.99 -10.30
CA HIS A 64 8.94 -15.55 -11.21
C HIS A 64 9.49 -16.31 -11.52
N LYS A 65 9.38 -16.35 -11.35
CA LYS A 65 9.73 -16.93 -11.62
C LYS A 65 9.81 -17.62 -11.90
N LYS A 66 9.85 -17.78 -12.12
CA LYS A 66 9.85 -18.39 -12.46
C LYS A 66 9.93 -18.80 -12.61
N GLY A 67 9.89 -18.68 -12.76
CA GLY A 67 9.95 -19.22 -12.96
C GLY A 67 10.05 -19.44 -13.12
#